data_cb7ce6c103572403ac2abeb7bf8bd9be
#
_entry.id   cb7ce6c103572403ac2abeb7bf8bd9be
#
_cell.length_a   1.000
_cell.length_b   1.000
_cell.length_c   1.000
_cell.angle_alpha   90.00
_cell.angle_beta   90.00
_cell.angle_gamma   90.00
#
_symmetry.space_group_name_H-M   'P 1'
#
loop_
_entity.id
_entity.type
_entity.pdbx_description
1 polymer ?
#
loop_
_entity_poly.entity_id
_entity_poly.type
_entity_poly.pdbx_seq_one_letter_code
_entity_poly.pdbx_strand_id
1 'polypeptide(L)'
;MNKLIIRVLPTILLLVGAFIVLGGCEENKYPKALNFTLIGKGNVSGSGEENLNKQNVVITDSIQWQRLLSEMDSHRNISSSLTETNIDFDKFQLIVVIDSIRPNLCEINIKSITENKSDISVCIEKTSYDATAVTQPFCIVKIGKTNKNINFIKY
;
A
#
# COMPACT_ATOMS: atom_id res chain seq x y z
N MET A 1 -17.41 -18.21 87.32
CA MET A 1 -17.91 -18.71 86.02
C MET A 1 -17.72 -17.60 85.04
N ASN A 2 -16.54 -17.54 84.39
CA ASN A 2 -16.19 -16.48 83.42
C ASN A 2 -16.30 -17.04 82.02
N LYS A 3 -17.26 -16.50 81.27
CA LYS A 3 -17.40 -16.80 79.88
C LYS A 3 -16.40 -15.98 79.08
N LEU A 4 -15.39 -16.64 78.60
CA LEU A 4 -14.41 -16.09 77.69
C LEU A 4 -15.07 -15.92 76.32
N ILE A 5 -15.40 -14.68 75.97
CA ILE A 5 -15.90 -14.34 74.61
C ILE A 5 -14.69 -14.18 73.73
N ILE A 6 -14.38 -15.20 72.98
CA ILE A 6 -13.39 -15.08 71.86
C ILE A 6 -14.04 -14.30 70.74
N ARG A 7 -13.68 -13.03 70.61
CA ARG A 7 -13.99 -12.23 69.44
C ARG A 7 -13.06 -12.66 68.33
N VAL A 8 -13.59 -13.50 67.47
CA VAL A 8 -12.94 -13.76 66.16
C VAL A 8 -13.17 -12.53 65.31
N LEU A 9 -12.14 -11.72 65.16
CA LEU A 9 -12.11 -10.66 64.18
C LEU A 9 -11.93 -11.29 62.81
N PRO A 10 -12.86 -11.14 61.89
CA PRO A 10 -12.57 -11.54 60.51
C PRO A 10 -11.60 -10.50 59.93
N THR A 11 -10.36 -10.88 59.77
CA THR A 11 -9.41 -10.17 58.92
C THR A 11 -9.91 -10.30 57.51
N ILE A 12 -10.69 -9.29 57.08
CA ILE A 12 -10.99 -9.09 55.67
C ILE A 12 -9.67 -8.64 55.06
N LEU A 13 -8.97 -9.63 54.51
CA LEU A 13 -7.84 -9.42 53.65
C LEU A 13 -8.38 -8.78 52.35
N LEU A 14 -8.35 -7.47 52.31
CA LEU A 14 -8.61 -6.69 51.10
C LEU A 14 -7.50 -7.03 50.10
N LEU A 15 -7.70 -8.12 49.35
CA LEU A 15 -6.97 -8.39 48.14
C LEU A 15 -7.39 -7.32 47.12
N VAL A 16 -6.78 -6.14 47.22
CA VAL A 16 -6.74 -5.18 46.14
C VAL A 16 -5.91 -5.85 45.07
N GLY A 17 -6.62 -6.62 44.22
CA GLY A 17 -6.07 -7.08 42.97
C GLY A 17 -5.72 -5.86 42.15
N ALA A 18 -4.46 -5.45 42.22
CA ALA A 18 -3.89 -4.57 41.24
C ALA A 18 -3.99 -5.31 39.90
N PHE A 19 -5.06 -5.07 39.16
CA PHE A 19 -5.11 -5.32 37.75
C PHE A 19 -4.06 -4.36 37.13
N ILE A 20 -2.82 -4.81 37.13
CA ILE A 20 -1.84 -4.30 36.22
C ILE A 20 -2.37 -4.67 34.83
N VAL A 21 -3.16 -3.78 34.23
CA VAL A 21 -3.38 -3.78 32.81
C VAL A 21 -2.00 -3.54 32.22
N LEU A 22 -1.29 -4.64 31.97
CA LEU A 22 -0.18 -4.65 31.04
C LEU A 22 -0.81 -4.32 29.68
N GLY A 23 -1.08 -3.05 29.46
CA GLY A 23 -1.25 -2.51 28.14
C GLY A 23 0.05 -2.81 27.45
N GLY A 24 0.12 -3.97 26.81
CA GLY A 24 1.20 -4.25 25.88
C GLY A 24 1.16 -3.14 24.84
N CYS A 25 2.04 -2.16 24.96
CA CYS A 25 2.45 -1.39 23.81
C CYS A 25 2.92 -2.46 22.82
N GLU A 26 2.10 -2.80 21.85
CA GLU A 26 2.60 -3.38 20.62
C GLU A 26 3.61 -2.39 20.09
N GLU A 27 4.85 -2.62 20.41
CA GLU A 27 5.97 -1.93 19.79
C GLU A 27 5.80 -2.17 18.30
N ASN A 28 5.27 -1.18 17.58
CA ASN A 28 5.16 -1.23 16.13
C ASN A 28 6.57 -1.43 15.58
N LYS A 29 6.93 -2.70 15.39
CA LYS A 29 8.24 -3.08 14.84
C LYS A 29 8.28 -2.62 13.39
N TYR A 30 8.92 -1.51 13.14
CA TYR A 30 9.29 -1.09 11.80
C TYR A 30 10.68 -1.67 11.45
N PRO A 31 10.94 -1.99 10.18
CA PRO A 31 10.04 -1.88 9.03
C PRO A 31 8.97 -2.99 9.01
N LYS A 32 7.77 -2.67 8.49
CA LYS A 32 6.64 -3.59 8.35
C LYS A 32 6.28 -3.75 6.88
N ALA A 33 6.16 -4.97 6.37
CA ALA A 33 5.63 -5.22 5.04
C ALA A 33 4.15 -4.80 4.96
N LEU A 34 3.79 -4.02 3.95
CA LEU A 34 2.41 -3.67 3.64
C LEU A 34 1.88 -4.59 2.54
N ASN A 35 0.68 -5.11 2.77
CA ASN A 35 -0.06 -5.80 1.74
C ASN A 35 -0.59 -4.80 0.71
N PHE A 36 -0.56 -5.21 -0.55
CA PHE A 36 -1.13 -4.44 -1.64
C PHE A 36 -1.90 -5.35 -2.59
N THR A 37 -2.84 -4.77 -3.32
CA THR A 37 -3.63 -5.46 -4.34
C THR A 37 -3.21 -4.95 -5.71
N LEU A 38 -2.85 -5.85 -6.62
CA LEU A 38 -2.57 -5.49 -8.01
C LEU A 38 -3.88 -5.08 -8.70
N ILE A 39 -3.93 -3.87 -9.21
CA ILE A 39 -5.04 -3.35 -10.02
C ILE A 39 -4.81 -3.66 -11.50
N GLY A 40 -3.59 -3.48 -11.96
CA GLY A 40 -3.20 -3.85 -13.31
C GLY A 40 -1.73 -3.61 -13.57
N LYS A 41 -1.22 -4.35 -14.54
CA LYS A 41 0.12 -4.16 -15.10
C LYS A 41 0.11 -4.55 -16.57
N GLY A 42 0.99 -3.96 -17.34
CA GLY A 42 1.10 -4.25 -18.76
C GLY A 42 1.89 -3.19 -19.49
N ASN A 43 1.58 -3.02 -20.74
CA ASN A 43 2.15 -2.00 -21.58
C ASN A 43 1.05 -1.11 -22.16
N VAL A 44 1.23 0.19 -22.01
CA VAL A 44 0.54 1.18 -22.82
C VAL A 44 1.11 1.08 -24.25
N SER A 45 0.49 1.70 -25.24
CA SER A 45 1.05 1.69 -26.60
C SER A 45 2.50 2.19 -26.60
N GLY A 46 3.35 1.47 -27.28
CA GLY A 46 4.75 1.88 -27.43
C GLY A 46 4.98 3.02 -28.42
N SER A 47 3.96 3.44 -29.16
CA SER A 47 4.05 4.56 -30.09
C SER A 47 4.11 5.93 -29.40
N GLY A 48 3.71 6.02 -28.12
CA GLY A 48 3.64 7.26 -27.35
C GLY A 48 2.43 8.13 -27.72
N GLU A 49 1.47 7.57 -28.43
CA GLU A 49 0.25 8.28 -28.84
C GLU A 49 -0.64 8.62 -27.65
N GLU A 50 -0.58 7.84 -26.58
CA GLU A 50 -1.32 8.07 -25.33
C GLU A 50 -0.80 9.29 -24.54
N ASN A 51 0.32 9.89 -24.93
CA ASN A 51 0.95 11.03 -24.25
C ASN A 51 1.21 10.81 -22.75
N LEU A 52 1.29 9.56 -22.31
CA LEU A 52 1.58 9.24 -20.93
C LEU A 52 3.05 9.53 -20.61
N ASN A 53 3.26 10.47 -19.72
CA ASN A 53 4.60 10.75 -19.22
C ASN A 53 5.06 9.66 -18.25
N LYS A 54 6.37 9.40 -18.27
CA LYS A 54 7.00 8.60 -17.21
C LYS A 54 6.72 9.25 -15.85
N GLN A 55 6.13 8.49 -14.94
CA GLN A 55 5.79 8.99 -13.61
C GLN A 55 5.70 7.87 -12.57
N ASN A 56 6.00 8.23 -11.34
CA ASN A 56 5.68 7.46 -10.15
C ASN A 56 4.83 8.36 -9.28
N VAL A 57 3.55 8.05 -9.14
CA VAL A 57 2.60 8.91 -8.44
C VAL A 57 1.72 8.13 -7.49
N VAL A 58 1.21 8.82 -6.49
CA VAL A 58 0.18 8.34 -5.59
C VAL A 58 -1.12 9.05 -5.93
N ILE A 59 -2.15 8.28 -6.24
CA ILE A 59 -3.49 8.81 -6.53
C ILE A 59 -4.35 8.62 -5.27
N THR A 60 -4.93 9.71 -4.80
CA THR A 60 -5.65 9.76 -3.52
C THR A 60 -7.12 10.16 -3.67
N ASP A 61 -7.56 10.46 -4.89
CA ASP A 61 -8.93 10.88 -5.19
C ASP A 61 -9.42 10.39 -6.56
N SER A 62 -10.73 10.41 -6.74
CA SER A 62 -11.39 9.92 -7.94
C SER A 62 -11.13 10.80 -9.18
N ILE A 63 -10.89 12.10 -9.01
CA ILE A 63 -10.66 13.01 -10.14
C ILE A 63 -9.33 12.68 -10.82
N GLN A 64 -8.26 12.53 -10.01
CA GLN A 64 -6.95 12.11 -10.51
C GLN A 64 -7.02 10.73 -11.17
N TRP A 65 -7.78 9.81 -10.57
CA TRP A 65 -7.94 8.46 -11.10
C TRP A 65 -8.65 8.47 -12.46
N GLN A 66 -9.79 9.15 -12.58
CA GLN A 66 -10.53 9.23 -13.83
C GLN A 66 -9.72 9.91 -14.95
N ARG A 67 -8.91 10.91 -14.60
CA ARG A 67 -7.98 11.53 -15.55
C ARG A 67 -6.98 10.49 -16.09
N LEU A 68 -6.33 9.75 -15.20
CA LEU A 68 -5.37 8.73 -15.63
C LEU A 68 -6.04 7.66 -16.50
N LEU A 69 -7.22 7.16 -16.13
CA LEU A 69 -7.96 6.20 -16.96
C LEU A 69 -8.26 6.77 -18.36
N SER A 70 -8.72 8.01 -18.44
CA SER A 70 -8.99 8.68 -19.72
C SER A 70 -7.73 8.83 -20.58
N GLU A 71 -6.58 9.13 -19.97
CA GLU A 71 -5.29 9.20 -20.66
C GLU A 71 -4.86 7.82 -21.16
N MET A 72 -5.00 6.77 -20.34
CA MET A 72 -4.68 5.39 -20.70
C MET A 72 -5.58 4.85 -21.81
N ASP A 73 -6.82 5.29 -21.87
CA ASP A 73 -7.82 4.83 -22.85
C ASP A 73 -7.87 5.68 -24.13
N SER A 74 -7.03 6.71 -24.24
CA SER A 74 -7.10 7.67 -25.36
C SER A 74 -6.96 7.02 -26.74
N HIS A 75 -6.22 5.92 -26.85
CA HIS A 75 -6.02 5.17 -28.11
C HIS A 75 -6.41 3.70 -28.00
N ARG A 76 -6.38 3.14 -26.81
CA ARG A 76 -6.73 1.74 -26.52
C ARG A 76 -7.51 1.69 -25.22
N ASN A 77 -8.46 0.78 -25.13
CA ASN A 77 -9.23 0.54 -23.92
C ASN A 77 -8.41 -0.28 -22.90
N ILE A 78 -7.38 0.34 -22.33
CA ILE A 78 -6.47 -0.30 -21.34
C ILE A 78 -7.18 -0.51 -20.02
N SER A 79 -8.06 0.41 -19.63
CA SER A 79 -8.80 0.34 -18.37
C SER A 79 -9.66 -0.93 -18.26
N SER A 80 -10.09 -1.49 -19.41
CA SER A 80 -10.86 -2.75 -19.43
C SER A 80 -10.05 -3.98 -18.95
N SER A 81 -8.73 -3.88 -18.94
CA SER A 81 -7.83 -4.93 -18.44
C SER A 81 -7.53 -4.82 -16.94
N LEU A 82 -7.94 -3.73 -16.31
CA LEU A 82 -7.76 -3.52 -14.88
C LEU A 82 -8.75 -4.38 -14.09
N THR A 83 -8.31 -4.92 -12.97
CA THR A 83 -9.16 -5.76 -12.10
C THR A 83 -10.25 -4.95 -11.39
N GLU A 84 -10.03 -3.65 -11.22
CA GLU A 84 -10.93 -2.75 -10.52
C GLU A 84 -10.71 -1.32 -11.02
N THR A 85 -11.78 -0.61 -11.35
CA THR A 85 -11.74 0.81 -11.75
C THR A 85 -12.52 1.71 -10.79
N ASN A 86 -13.39 1.14 -9.96
CA ASN A 86 -14.16 1.86 -8.94
C ASN A 86 -13.46 1.73 -7.58
N ILE A 87 -12.67 2.74 -7.22
CA ILE A 87 -11.84 2.74 -6.00
C ILE A 87 -12.50 3.58 -4.91
N ASP A 88 -12.63 3.01 -3.71
CA ASP A 88 -13.05 3.74 -2.50
C ASP A 88 -11.85 4.54 -1.94
N PHE A 89 -11.70 5.79 -2.38
CA PHE A 89 -10.61 6.67 -1.96
C PHE A 89 -10.74 7.18 -0.52
N ASP A 90 -11.79 6.88 0.19
CA ASP A 90 -11.85 7.14 1.63
C ASP A 90 -11.02 6.13 2.41
N LYS A 91 -10.91 4.89 1.89
CA LYS A 91 -10.18 3.78 2.52
C LYS A 91 -8.85 3.44 1.86
N PHE A 92 -8.71 3.73 0.57
CA PHE A 92 -7.59 3.30 -0.24
C PHE A 92 -6.94 4.45 -0.99
N GLN A 93 -5.75 4.18 -1.47
CA GLN A 93 -5.03 5.00 -2.44
C GLN A 93 -4.31 4.09 -3.42
N LEU A 94 -3.99 4.63 -4.59
CA LEU A 94 -3.28 3.90 -5.63
C LEU A 94 -1.83 4.36 -5.72
N ILE A 95 -0.95 3.41 -5.96
CA ILE A 95 0.43 3.65 -6.35
C ILE A 95 0.50 3.29 -7.83
N VAL A 96 0.89 4.27 -8.64
CA VAL A 96 0.99 4.15 -10.09
C VAL A 96 2.43 4.36 -10.52
N VAL A 97 2.95 3.41 -11.27
CA VAL A 97 4.28 3.47 -11.86
C VAL A 97 4.14 3.32 -13.38
N ILE A 98 4.61 4.32 -14.13
CA ILE A 98 4.66 4.32 -15.59
C ILE A 98 6.09 4.65 -16.01
N ASP A 99 6.73 3.80 -16.81
CA ASP A 99 8.07 4.08 -17.33
C ASP A 99 8.00 4.85 -18.65
N SER A 100 9.16 5.28 -19.12
CA SER A 100 9.31 5.82 -20.46
C SER A 100 9.11 4.73 -21.52
N ILE A 101 8.83 5.15 -22.74
CA ILE A 101 8.85 4.29 -23.93
C ILE A 101 10.22 3.63 -24.05
N ARG A 102 10.22 2.35 -24.39
CA ARG A 102 11.42 1.51 -24.53
C ARG A 102 11.45 0.84 -25.91
N PRO A 103 12.61 0.70 -26.52
CA PRO A 103 12.75 0.03 -27.81
C PRO A 103 12.79 -1.52 -27.70
N ASN A 104 12.60 -2.06 -26.49
CA ASN A 104 12.60 -3.49 -26.20
C ASN A 104 11.42 -3.85 -25.29
N LEU A 105 11.10 -5.14 -25.19
CA LEU A 105 10.11 -5.61 -24.25
C LEU A 105 10.58 -5.38 -22.81
N CYS A 106 9.82 -4.58 -22.08
CA CYS A 106 10.08 -4.28 -20.68
C CYS A 106 8.82 -4.53 -19.85
N GLU A 107 9.03 -4.96 -18.61
CA GLU A 107 8.01 -5.07 -17.58
C GLU A 107 8.41 -4.27 -16.34
N ILE A 108 7.41 -3.73 -15.65
CA ILE A 108 7.55 -3.12 -14.34
C ILE A 108 6.66 -3.86 -13.35
N ASN A 109 7.23 -4.14 -12.18
CA ASN A 109 6.53 -4.72 -11.05
C ASN A 109 6.82 -3.90 -9.79
N ILE A 110 5.82 -3.82 -8.91
CA ILE A 110 6.05 -3.41 -7.53
C ILE A 110 6.36 -4.69 -6.75
N LYS A 111 7.62 -4.82 -6.36
CA LYS A 111 8.14 -6.02 -5.68
C LYS A 111 7.71 -6.10 -4.23
N SER A 112 7.77 -4.96 -3.54
CA SER A 112 7.38 -4.85 -2.13
C SER A 112 7.02 -3.42 -1.77
N ILE A 113 6.18 -3.30 -0.75
CA ILE A 113 5.88 -2.03 -0.10
C ILE A 113 6.17 -2.21 1.37
N THR A 114 6.98 -1.33 1.92
CA THR A 114 7.45 -1.42 3.30
C THR A 114 7.11 -0.13 4.04
N GLU A 115 6.39 -0.26 5.13
CA GLU A 115 6.11 0.85 6.03
C GLU A 115 7.24 1.00 7.02
N ASN A 116 7.88 2.16 7.02
CA ASN A 116 8.86 2.61 8.00
C ASN A 116 8.18 3.48 9.06
N LYS A 117 8.94 3.91 10.05
CA LYS A 117 8.42 4.76 11.12
C LYS A 117 7.84 6.08 10.56
N SER A 118 8.51 6.72 9.60
CA SER A 118 8.17 8.04 9.06
C SER A 118 7.61 8.03 7.64
N ASP A 119 7.86 6.97 6.86
CA ASP A 119 7.54 6.91 5.44
C ASP A 119 7.15 5.51 4.98
N ILE A 120 6.82 5.38 3.70
CA ILE A 120 6.60 4.12 3.02
C ILE A 120 7.57 4.04 1.84
N SER A 121 8.26 2.92 1.75
CA SER A 121 9.17 2.59 0.65
C SER A 121 8.49 1.65 -0.33
N VAL A 122 8.41 2.05 -1.59
CA VAL A 122 7.89 1.24 -2.71
C VAL A 122 9.05 0.77 -3.56
N CYS A 123 9.33 -0.54 -3.54
CA CYS A 123 10.40 -1.15 -4.32
C CYS A 123 9.89 -1.50 -5.72
N ILE A 124 10.46 -0.86 -6.74
CA ILE A 124 10.12 -1.07 -8.16
C ILE A 124 11.17 -1.96 -8.79
N GLU A 125 10.75 -3.09 -9.32
CA GLU A 125 11.56 -3.99 -10.13
C GLU A 125 11.26 -3.81 -11.60
N LYS A 126 12.31 -3.76 -12.41
CA LYS A 126 12.21 -3.63 -13.86
C LYS A 126 12.93 -4.79 -14.52
N THR A 127 12.24 -5.47 -15.41
CA THR A 127 12.80 -6.55 -16.22
C THR A 127 12.78 -6.15 -17.69
N SER A 128 13.90 -6.36 -18.38
CA SER A 128 14.03 -6.13 -19.82
C SER A 128 14.32 -7.47 -20.50
N TYR A 129 13.67 -7.70 -21.61
CA TYR A 129 13.82 -8.90 -22.42
C TYR A 129 14.50 -8.55 -23.75
N ASP A 130 15.28 -9.49 -24.27
CA ASP A 130 15.89 -9.36 -25.60
C ASP A 130 14.84 -9.72 -26.68
N ALA A 131 13.91 -8.78 -26.86
CA ALA A 131 12.84 -8.91 -27.84
C ALA A 131 12.60 -7.54 -28.50
N THR A 132 12.46 -7.52 -29.80
CA THR A 132 12.16 -6.30 -30.56
C THR A 132 10.71 -5.93 -30.37
N ALA A 133 10.45 -5.00 -29.49
CA ALA A 133 9.12 -4.45 -29.23
C ALA A 133 9.25 -3.04 -28.66
N VAL A 134 8.41 -2.11 -29.12
CA VAL A 134 8.32 -0.81 -28.47
C VAL A 134 7.28 -0.93 -27.37
N THR A 135 7.68 -0.65 -26.14
CA THR A 135 6.82 -0.81 -24.95
C THR A 135 6.87 0.40 -24.05
N GLN A 136 5.76 0.65 -23.37
CA GLN A 136 5.70 1.60 -22.25
C GLN A 136 5.04 0.89 -21.06
N PRO A 137 5.84 0.26 -20.18
CA PRO A 137 5.31 -0.56 -19.12
C PRO A 137 4.71 0.28 -17.99
N PHE A 138 3.63 -0.26 -17.40
CA PHE A 138 2.98 0.30 -16.21
C PHE A 138 2.67 -0.77 -15.18
N CYS A 139 2.57 -0.33 -13.93
CA CYS A 139 2.08 -1.13 -12.81
C CYS A 139 1.26 -0.26 -11.86
N ILE A 140 0.06 -0.71 -11.51
CA ILE A 140 -0.87 -0.01 -10.61
C ILE A 140 -1.25 -0.96 -9.49
N VAL A 141 -1.04 -0.51 -8.25
CA VAL A 141 -1.46 -1.26 -7.06
C VAL A 141 -2.27 -0.39 -6.12
N LYS A 142 -3.14 -1.04 -5.34
CA LYS A 142 -3.97 -0.44 -4.30
C LYS A 142 -3.41 -0.79 -2.93
N ILE A 143 -3.29 0.22 -2.06
CA ILE A 143 -2.94 0.07 -0.64
C ILE A 143 -3.97 0.77 0.24
N GLY A 144 -3.98 0.46 1.52
CA GLY A 144 -4.73 1.22 2.51
C GLY A 144 -4.30 2.69 2.52
N LYS A 145 -5.26 3.60 2.75
CA LYS A 145 -4.98 5.04 2.81
C LYS A 145 -4.01 5.36 3.94
N THR A 146 -3.06 6.23 3.65
CA THR A 146 -2.05 6.69 4.61
C THR A 146 -1.66 8.15 4.34
N ASN A 147 -1.24 8.84 5.38
CA ASN A 147 -0.69 10.20 5.28
C ASN A 147 0.84 10.22 5.28
N LYS A 148 1.50 9.04 5.33
CA LYS A 148 2.96 8.96 5.27
C LYS A 148 3.45 9.25 3.87
N ASN A 149 4.62 9.88 3.78
CA ASN A 149 5.30 10.06 2.50
C ASN A 149 5.61 8.72 1.85
N ILE A 150 5.44 8.65 0.53
CA ILE A 150 5.75 7.46 -0.26
C ILE A 150 6.99 7.73 -1.08
N ASN A 151 8.02 6.94 -0.84
CA ASN A 151 9.30 6.98 -1.53
C ASN A 151 9.41 5.82 -2.51
N PHE A 152 9.72 6.12 -3.77
CA PHE A 152 9.91 5.13 -4.81
C PHE A 152 11.39 4.77 -4.93
N ILE A 153 11.70 3.49 -4.71
CA ILE A 153 13.05 2.94 -4.77
C ILE A 153 13.14 2.04 -6.00
N LYS A 154 14.08 2.30 -6.87
CA LYS A 154 14.38 1.44 -8.04
C LYS A 154 15.34 0.34 -7.59
N TYR A 155 15.04 -0.87 -8.03
CA TYR A 155 15.88 -2.05 -7.85
C TYR A 155 16.62 -2.35 -9.13
#